data_183ad7b9132e22dac269074e22c6baa7
#
_entry.id   183ad7b9132e22dac269074e22c6baa7
#
_cell.length_a   1.000
_cell.length_b   1.000
_cell.length_c   1.000
_cell.angle_alpha   90.00
_cell.angle_beta   90.00
_cell.angle_gamma   90.00
#
_symmetry.space_group_name_H-M   'P 1'
#
loop_
_entity.id
_entity.type
_entity.pdbx_description
1 polymer ?
#
loop_
_entity_poly.entity_id
_entity_poly.type
_entity_poly.pdbx_seq_one_letter_code
_entity_poly.pdbx_strand_id
1 'polypeptide(L)'
;MCVATALPWTAAAQTQAPAPAPRPQARVQPAPQTNVSVDGSEAMFTTMCALLAAGFESDVSADNWTDFRAQLRDKLQHQQGPAVEAVRQYYREHVLRDPGTMLSRYLWFGLVSGPAPKFQLTLRRDELPPEVLALEGFSEILAAYYQEQNIGQLWRRVQPIYNREIERMHDSVSQIVFVATGYLRQIMDTSDARTFFIVVEPLVGRITNVRNFGDHYAIVLSGSEEIPTDVVRHAYLHFLLDPLPLMYPHVVAVKRPIYEKAALAPRLPPDLKDDFESYFAECTVRAVELKLKKMSPGERDAAMDRSDADGYVLVRPIFTALRKFEESEPAMKLFFPDLVRAIDVNAEVKRVATIKFAEGTAGPEGEPLAAEAVARKRPLPPTTVPNDTEAIAALTEGERKIAEKNPRAAEAAFQRVLAKYPDQPRALYGVGLVALLDHDAPRAKQVFGRLTVGDHAASQDPMVMAWSHIYLARIYDDEGQQDLAKTEYQAALAVQGGPEQARQAAERGLSTFGGGRPTERP
;
A
#
# COMPACT_ATOMS: atom_id res chain seq x y z
N MET A 1 70.36 -33.61 68.88
CA MET A 1 70.96 -32.65 67.90
C MET A 1 70.83 -33.24 66.50
N CYS A 2 69.78 -32.86 65.80
CA CYS A 2 69.65 -33.18 64.37
C CYS A 2 69.25 -31.92 63.69
N VAL A 3 70.11 -31.43 62.83
CA VAL A 3 69.95 -30.26 61.98
C VAL A 3 69.18 -30.70 60.78
N ALA A 4 67.96 -30.10 60.53
CA ALA A 4 67.18 -30.29 59.36
C ALA A 4 67.53 -29.19 58.35
N THR A 5 68.13 -29.57 57.23
CA THR A 5 68.37 -28.69 56.07
C THR A 5 67.14 -28.60 55.18
N ALA A 6 66.57 -27.39 55.05
CA ALA A 6 65.49 -27.11 54.10
C ALA A 6 66.05 -26.85 52.71
N LEU A 7 65.55 -27.57 51.69
CA LEU A 7 65.76 -27.32 50.28
C LEU A 7 64.73 -26.35 49.73
N PRO A 8 65.07 -25.40 48.87
CA PRO A 8 64.10 -24.48 48.28
C PRO A 8 63.34 -25.13 47.13
N TRP A 9 62.03 -24.96 47.17
CA TRP A 9 61.09 -25.40 46.12
C TRP A 9 61.09 -24.35 45.00
N THR A 10 61.62 -24.72 43.82
CA THR A 10 61.54 -23.91 42.61
C THR A 10 60.13 -24.04 42.02
N ALA A 11 59.40 -22.95 41.98
CA ALA A 11 58.11 -22.86 41.32
C ALA A 11 58.33 -22.86 39.80
N ALA A 12 57.88 -23.92 39.12
CA ALA A 12 57.82 -23.96 37.66
C ALA A 12 56.69 -23.02 37.18
N ALA A 13 57.06 -22.01 36.43
CA ALA A 13 56.11 -21.15 35.75
C ALA A 13 55.33 -21.96 34.68
N GLN A 14 54.05 -22.18 34.90
CA GLN A 14 53.13 -22.69 33.89
C GLN A 14 52.91 -21.61 32.84
N THR A 15 53.49 -21.78 31.65
CA THR A 15 53.15 -21.03 30.47
C THR A 15 51.71 -21.37 30.07
N GLN A 16 50.76 -20.49 30.34
CA GLN A 16 49.40 -20.56 29.78
C GLN A 16 49.49 -20.43 28.27
N ALA A 17 48.97 -21.42 27.58
CA ALA A 17 48.76 -21.33 26.13
C ALA A 17 47.84 -20.13 25.77
N PRO A 18 48.12 -19.39 24.71
CA PRO A 18 47.25 -18.27 24.31
C PRO A 18 45.84 -18.77 24.01
N ALA A 19 44.85 -18.04 24.53
CA ALA A 19 43.45 -18.31 24.28
C ALA A 19 43.18 -18.36 22.77
N PRO A 20 42.37 -19.32 22.27
CA PRO A 20 42.04 -19.38 20.85
C PRO A 20 41.37 -18.07 20.42
N ALA A 21 41.83 -17.53 19.28
CA ALA A 21 41.25 -16.33 18.69
C ALA A 21 39.74 -16.50 18.53
N PRO A 22 38.93 -15.45 18.79
CA PRO A 22 37.48 -15.51 18.61
C PRO A 22 37.21 -15.91 17.17
N ARG A 23 36.41 -16.97 16.99
CA ARG A 23 35.93 -17.37 15.65
C ARG A 23 35.24 -16.14 15.02
N PRO A 24 35.48 -15.84 13.74
CA PRO A 24 34.76 -14.81 13.06
C PRO A 24 33.27 -15.14 13.21
N GLN A 25 32.54 -14.25 13.87
CA GLN A 25 31.08 -14.32 13.88
C GLN A 25 30.65 -14.31 12.42
N ALA A 26 29.99 -15.38 11.99
CA ALA A 26 29.35 -15.39 10.70
C ALA A 26 28.52 -14.11 10.62
N ARG A 27 28.81 -13.25 9.64
CA ARG A 27 27.93 -12.14 9.30
C ARG A 27 26.59 -12.79 9.03
N VAL A 28 25.67 -12.64 9.95
CA VAL A 28 24.26 -12.90 9.70
C VAL A 28 23.93 -11.95 8.55
N GLN A 29 23.78 -12.51 7.37
CA GLN A 29 23.20 -11.75 6.26
C GLN A 29 21.86 -11.28 6.79
N PRO A 30 21.54 -9.99 6.69
CA PRO A 30 20.19 -9.52 7.04
C PRO A 30 19.24 -10.41 6.24
N ALA A 31 18.23 -10.97 6.93
CA ALA A 31 17.15 -11.68 6.26
C ALA A 31 16.62 -10.78 5.14
N PRO A 32 16.19 -11.32 3.99
CA PRO A 32 15.63 -10.52 2.92
C PRO A 32 14.58 -9.63 3.57
N GLN A 33 14.74 -8.31 3.42
CA GLN A 33 13.81 -7.32 3.98
C GLN A 33 12.48 -7.57 3.27
N THR A 34 11.59 -8.27 3.94
CA THR A 34 10.21 -8.39 3.47
C THR A 34 9.58 -7.00 3.64
N ASN A 35 8.85 -6.53 2.62
CA ASN A 35 8.10 -5.27 2.69
C ASN A 35 6.92 -5.35 3.68
N VAL A 36 6.96 -6.29 4.60
CA VAL A 36 5.94 -6.54 5.64
C VAL A 36 6.62 -6.48 7.00
N SER A 37 6.11 -5.67 7.90
CA SER A 37 6.55 -5.63 9.29
C SER A 37 5.38 -5.80 10.26
N VAL A 38 5.68 -6.35 11.44
CA VAL A 38 4.76 -6.44 12.59
C VAL A 38 5.46 -5.79 13.75
N ASP A 39 5.00 -4.63 14.17
CA ASP A 39 5.68 -3.82 15.18
C ASP A 39 4.71 -3.15 16.15
N GLY A 40 5.24 -2.76 17.32
CA GLY A 40 4.59 -1.81 18.22
C GLY A 40 5.16 -0.40 17.99
N SER A 41 4.31 0.61 18.09
CA SER A 41 4.71 2.00 17.87
C SER A 41 4.63 2.82 19.16
N GLU A 42 5.76 3.37 19.62
CA GLU A 42 5.78 4.28 20.79
C GLU A 42 4.96 5.55 20.52
N ALA A 43 4.94 6.04 19.27
CA ALA A 43 4.13 7.19 18.89
C ALA A 43 2.63 6.86 18.97
N MET A 44 2.23 5.70 18.48
CA MET A 44 0.85 5.22 18.56
C MET A 44 0.44 5.01 20.03
N PHE A 45 1.26 4.32 20.81
CA PHE A 45 1.03 4.12 22.23
C PHE A 45 0.87 5.45 22.98
N THR A 46 1.74 6.43 22.71
CA THR A 46 1.65 7.76 23.35
C THR A 46 0.36 8.48 22.96
N THR A 47 -0.02 8.40 21.68
CA THR A 47 -1.28 8.96 21.18
C THR A 47 -2.48 8.33 21.89
N MET A 48 -2.50 7.00 22.02
CA MET A 48 -3.57 6.31 22.74
C MET A 48 -3.58 6.64 24.23
N CYS A 49 -2.42 6.77 24.87
CA CYS A 49 -2.33 7.23 26.27
C CYS A 49 -2.92 8.63 26.44
N ALA A 50 -2.63 9.54 25.54
CA ALA A 50 -3.18 10.90 25.57
C ALA A 50 -4.71 10.89 25.41
N LEU A 51 -5.25 10.10 24.48
CA LEU A 51 -6.69 9.96 24.30
C LEU A 51 -7.39 9.40 25.54
N LEU A 52 -6.84 8.35 26.15
CA LEU A 52 -7.38 7.77 27.38
C LEU A 52 -7.32 8.75 28.56
N ALA A 53 -6.22 9.53 28.68
CA ALA A 53 -6.10 10.59 29.70
C ALA A 53 -7.09 11.74 29.46
N ALA A 54 -7.51 11.96 28.22
CA ALA A 54 -8.56 12.91 27.85
C ALA A 54 -9.99 12.41 28.11
N GLY A 55 -10.15 11.13 28.44
CA GLY A 55 -11.45 10.53 28.69
C GLY A 55 -12.08 9.86 27.48
N PHE A 56 -11.30 9.56 26.43
CA PHE A 56 -11.79 8.72 25.34
C PHE A 56 -12.08 7.31 25.87
N GLU A 57 -13.27 6.83 25.62
CA GLU A 57 -13.66 5.47 25.94
C GLU A 57 -13.64 4.62 24.65
N SER A 58 -12.60 3.81 24.50
CA SER A 58 -12.61 2.74 23.50
C SER A 58 -13.55 1.64 23.95
N ASP A 59 -14.15 0.94 22.98
CA ASP A 59 -15.00 -0.22 23.27
C ASP A 59 -14.22 -1.23 24.15
N VAL A 60 -14.72 -1.42 25.37
CA VAL A 60 -14.15 -2.29 26.40
C VAL A 60 -14.79 -3.68 26.39
N SER A 61 -15.21 -4.18 25.25
CA SER A 61 -15.69 -5.55 25.16
C SER A 61 -14.64 -6.53 25.69
N ALA A 62 -15.11 -7.54 26.40
CA ALA A 62 -14.24 -8.50 27.10
C ALA A 62 -13.35 -9.26 26.10
N ASP A 63 -12.06 -9.07 26.23
CA ASP A 63 -11.01 -9.80 25.54
C ASP A 63 -9.80 -10.00 26.49
N ASN A 64 -8.74 -10.64 26.03
CA ASN A 64 -7.54 -10.91 26.84
C ASN A 64 -6.83 -9.65 27.36
N TRP A 65 -7.16 -8.48 26.84
CA TRP A 65 -6.55 -7.20 27.18
C TRP A 65 -7.40 -6.34 28.09
N THR A 66 -8.59 -6.82 28.48
CA THR A 66 -9.54 -6.05 29.29
C THR A 66 -8.91 -5.56 30.58
N ASP A 67 -8.22 -6.44 31.32
CA ASP A 67 -7.56 -6.07 32.57
C ASP A 67 -6.40 -5.10 32.35
N PHE A 68 -5.58 -5.31 31.34
CA PHE A 68 -4.48 -4.41 30.99
C PHE A 68 -4.99 -3.02 30.61
N ARG A 69 -6.00 -2.95 29.75
CA ARG A 69 -6.64 -1.69 29.35
C ARG A 69 -7.28 -0.99 30.54
N ALA A 70 -8.01 -1.72 31.37
CA ALA A 70 -8.68 -1.15 32.54
C ALA A 70 -7.68 -0.54 33.51
N GLN A 71 -6.60 -1.26 33.85
CA GLN A 71 -5.55 -0.78 34.75
C GLN A 71 -4.81 0.44 34.18
N LEU A 72 -4.50 0.41 32.89
CA LEU A 72 -3.80 1.51 32.26
C LEU A 72 -4.72 2.73 32.11
N ARG A 73 -5.97 2.55 31.72
CA ARG A 73 -6.97 3.62 31.66
C ARG A 73 -7.18 4.28 33.01
N ASP A 74 -7.39 3.51 34.07
CA ASP A 74 -7.52 4.05 35.43
C ASP A 74 -6.35 4.94 35.79
N LYS A 75 -5.14 4.46 35.55
CA LYS A 75 -3.91 5.23 35.79
C LYS A 75 -3.84 6.52 34.99
N LEU A 76 -4.19 6.48 33.68
CA LEU A 76 -4.08 7.61 32.79
C LEU A 76 -5.15 8.67 33.06
N GLN A 77 -6.37 8.27 33.40
CA GLN A 77 -7.47 9.18 33.75
C GLN A 77 -7.21 9.98 35.02
N HIS A 78 -6.42 9.43 35.97
CA HIS A 78 -6.03 10.09 37.20
C HIS A 78 -4.77 10.98 37.08
N GLN A 79 -4.17 11.04 35.89
CA GLN A 79 -3.05 11.95 35.62
C GLN A 79 -3.47 13.42 35.77
N GLN A 80 -2.55 14.24 36.26
CA GLN A 80 -2.74 15.67 36.43
C GLN A 80 -1.50 16.42 35.93
N GLY A 81 -1.67 17.68 35.62
CA GLY A 81 -0.61 18.57 35.19
C GLY A 81 -1.00 19.41 33.97
N PRO A 82 -0.23 20.46 33.67
CA PRO A 82 -0.53 21.39 32.59
C PRO A 82 -0.63 20.70 31.22
N ALA A 83 0.25 19.73 30.94
CA ALA A 83 0.22 19.02 29.67
C ALA A 83 -0.99 18.09 29.55
N VAL A 84 -1.43 17.48 30.67
CA VAL A 84 -2.66 16.67 30.70
C VAL A 84 -3.89 17.54 30.42
N GLU A 85 -3.97 18.73 31.02
CA GLU A 85 -5.06 19.65 30.77
C GLU A 85 -5.04 20.17 29.32
N ALA A 86 -3.87 20.41 28.75
CA ALA A 86 -3.75 20.77 27.32
C ALA A 86 -4.29 19.65 26.40
N VAL A 87 -3.96 18.39 26.69
CA VAL A 87 -4.52 17.22 25.97
C VAL A 87 -6.04 17.17 26.11
N ARG A 88 -6.58 17.34 27.34
CA ARG A 88 -8.03 17.33 27.60
C ARG A 88 -8.76 18.45 26.88
N GLN A 89 -8.17 19.64 26.88
CA GLN A 89 -8.74 20.79 26.17
C GLN A 89 -8.74 20.54 24.65
N TYR A 90 -7.61 20.14 24.11
CA TYR A 90 -7.47 19.83 22.68
C TYR A 90 -8.46 18.76 22.24
N TYR A 91 -8.62 17.70 23.01
CA TYR A 91 -9.59 16.63 22.75
C TYR A 91 -11.02 17.17 22.69
N ARG A 92 -11.44 18.01 23.67
CA ARG A 92 -12.78 18.63 23.67
C ARG A 92 -13.04 19.51 22.47
N GLU A 93 -12.03 20.22 21.99
CA GLU A 93 -12.13 21.10 20.82
C GLU A 93 -12.23 20.32 19.50
N HIS A 94 -11.74 19.08 19.46
CA HIS A 94 -11.67 18.27 18.25
C HIS A 94 -12.57 17.02 18.29
N VAL A 95 -13.47 16.93 19.28
CA VAL A 95 -14.36 15.78 19.43
C VAL A 95 -15.29 15.62 18.24
N LEU A 96 -15.45 14.38 17.77
CA LEU A 96 -16.42 14.00 16.74
C LEU A 96 -17.57 13.22 17.38
N ARG A 97 -18.75 13.28 16.72
CA ARG A 97 -19.95 12.57 17.19
C ARG A 97 -19.79 11.05 17.14
N ASP A 98 -19.08 10.55 16.13
CA ASP A 98 -18.82 9.14 15.95
C ASP A 98 -17.49 8.74 16.59
N PRO A 99 -17.51 7.86 17.61
CA PRO A 99 -16.29 7.42 18.30
C PRO A 99 -15.31 6.68 17.38
N GLY A 100 -15.81 5.92 16.40
CA GLY A 100 -14.98 5.19 15.43
C GLY A 100 -14.18 6.15 14.55
N THR A 101 -14.83 7.16 14.00
CA THR A 101 -14.16 8.23 13.21
C THR A 101 -13.18 9.02 14.09
N MET A 102 -13.56 9.26 15.34
CA MET A 102 -12.67 9.94 16.29
C MET A 102 -11.38 9.13 16.53
N LEU A 103 -11.51 7.86 16.88
CA LEU A 103 -10.36 6.96 17.07
C LEU A 103 -9.52 6.88 15.78
N SER A 104 -10.16 6.68 14.66
CA SER A 104 -9.54 6.61 13.34
C SER A 104 -8.62 7.80 13.05
N ARG A 105 -9.06 9.03 13.36
CA ARG A 105 -8.28 10.27 13.19
C ARG A 105 -6.97 10.24 13.97
N TYR A 106 -7.01 9.82 15.23
CA TYR A 106 -5.81 9.77 16.06
C TYR A 106 -4.90 8.57 15.74
N LEU A 107 -5.47 7.46 15.26
CA LEU A 107 -4.67 6.35 14.74
C LEU A 107 -3.89 6.78 13.49
N TRP A 108 -4.52 7.54 12.58
CA TRP A 108 -3.83 8.15 11.46
C TRP A 108 -2.67 9.04 11.92
N PHE A 109 -2.93 9.90 12.90
CA PHE A 109 -1.88 10.75 13.46
C PHE A 109 -0.72 9.91 14.03
N GLY A 110 -1.02 8.87 14.82
CA GLY A 110 0.00 7.98 15.38
C GLY A 110 0.82 7.24 14.33
N LEU A 111 0.20 6.83 13.21
CA LEU A 111 0.88 6.15 12.09
C LEU A 111 1.87 7.05 11.36
N VAL A 112 1.52 8.32 11.15
CA VAL A 112 2.38 9.27 10.42
C VAL A 112 3.27 10.11 11.34
N SER A 113 3.21 9.88 12.65
CA SER A 113 4.08 10.53 13.63
C SER A 113 5.47 9.91 13.63
N GLY A 114 6.48 10.75 13.62
CA GLY A 114 7.87 10.36 13.81
C GLY A 114 8.17 9.98 15.27
N PRO A 115 9.42 9.64 15.57
CA PRO A 115 9.81 9.10 16.87
C PRO A 115 9.64 10.09 18.03
N ALA A 116 9.43 9.51 19.23
CA ALA A 116 9.48 10.26 20.47
C ALA A 116 10.86 10.98 20.62
N PRO A 117 10.96 12.09 21.34
CA PRO A 117 9.87 12.78 22.05
C PRO A 117 9.17 13.87 21.22
N LYS A 118 9.50 14.04 19.94
CA LYS A 118 9.04 15.19 19.15
C LYS A 118 7.74 14.92 18.38
N PHE A 119 7.48 13.69 17.98
CA PHE A 119 6.29 13.29 17.21
C PHE A 119 6.02 14.15 15.97
N GLN A 120 7.09 14.64 15.32
CA GLN A 120 6.97 15.40 14.10
C GLN A 120 6.40 14.50 13.00
N LEU A 121 5.45 15.03 12.23
CA LEU A 121 4.85 14.28 11.14
C LEU A 121 5.91 13.93 10.09
N THR A 122 5.90 12.69 9.61
CA THR A 122 6.90 12.15 8.67
C THR A 122 6.55 12.46 7.20
N LEU A 123 5.27 12.78 6.93
CA LEU A 123 4.79 13.16 5.62
C LEU A 123 4.77 14.68 5.47
N ARG A 124 4.88 15.17 4.24
CA ARG A 124 4.70 16.57 3.94
C ARG A 124 3.23 16.97 4.08
N ARG A 125 2.96 18.27 4.30
CA ARG A 125 1.60 18.77 4.54
C ARG A 125 0.62 18.42 3.41
N ASP A 126 1.07 18.41 2.17
CA ASP A 126 0.29 18.07 0.98
C ASP A 126 0.03 16.56 0.81
N GLU A 127 0.77 15.74 1.53
CA GLU A 127 0.62 14.27 1.56
C GLU A 127 -0.20 13.79 2.76
N LEU A 128 -0.43 14.67 3.74
CA LEU A 128 -1.17 14.31 4.95
C LEU A 128 -2.65 14.07 4.66
N PRO A 129 -3.25 13.02 5.25
CA PRO A 129 -4.69 12.85 5.21
C PRO A 129 -5.42 14.03 5.84
N PRO A 130 -6.62 14.40 5.34
CA PRO A 130 -7.43 15.47 5.91
C PRO A 130 -7.70 15.32 7.41
N GLU A 131 -7.80 14.08 7.89
CA GLU A 131 -8.00 13.72 9.29
C GLU A 131 -6.81 14.16 10.16
N VAL A 132 -5.58 14.01 9.65
CA VAL A 132 -4.36 14.42 10.35
C VAL A 132 -4.19 15.94 10.28
N LEU A 133 -4.52 16.55 9.13
CA LEU A 133 -4.51 18.00 8.99
C LEU A 133 -5.47 18.69 10.00
N ALA A 134 -6.58 18.04 10.35
CA ALA A 134 -7.49 18.51 11.37
C ALA A 134 -6.92 18.45 12.79
N LEU A 135 -5.76 17.80 13.01
CA LEU A 135 -5.05 17.72 14.28
C LEU A 135 -3.79 18.59 14.31
N GLU A 136 -3.80 19.72 13.59
CA GLU A 136 -2.69 20.68 13.62
C GLU A 136 -2.37 21.14 15.05
N GLY A 137 -1.09 21.14 15.42
CA GLY A 137 -0.64 21.51 16.78
C GLY A 137 -0.65 20.35 17.80
N PHE A 138 -1.18 19.18 17.43
CA PHE A 138 -1.23 18.06 18.39
C PHE A 138 0.15 17.46 18.67
N SER A 139 1.11 17.54 17.75
CA SER A 139 2.48 17.05 17.96
C SER A 139 3.17 17.72 19.17
N GLU A 140 3.01 19.03 19.30
CA GLU A 140 3.59 19.81 20.40
C GLU A 140 2.94 19.47 21.74
N ILE A 141 1.62 19.31 21.75
CA ILE A 141 0.84 18.90 22.93
C ILE A 141 1.25 17.49 23.35
N LEU A 142 1.37 16.58 22.40
CA LEU A 142 1.77 15.20 22.64
C LEU A 142 3.21 15.11 23.17
N ALA A 143 4.11 15.93 22.65
CA ALA A 143 5.50 16.00 23.11
C ALA A 143 5.59 16.50 24.57
N ALA A 144 4.83 17.53 24.92
CA ALA A 144 4.75 18.03 26.31
C ALA A 144 4.18 16.97 27.25
N TYR A 145 3.09 16.31 26.85
CA TYR A 145 2.46 15.22 27.60
C TYR A 145 3.43 14.05 27.82
N TYR A 146 4.13 13.63 26.77
CA TYR A 146 5.12 12.55 26.84
C TYR A 146 6.20 12.82 27.89
N GLN A 147 6.72 14.05 27.94
CA GLN A 147 7.76 14.44 28.89
C GLN A 147 7.23 14.57 30.30
N GLU A 148 6.13 15.32 30.50
CA GLU A 148 5.56 15.58 31.84
C GLU A 148 5.12 14.30 32.54
N GLN A 149 4.48 13.38 31.79
CA GLN A 149 3.93 12.15 32.35
C GLN A 149 4.90 10.95 32.25
N ASN A 150 6.14 11.18 31.81
CA ASN A 150 7.15 10.13 31.65
C ASN A 150 6.68 8.92 30.84
N ILE A 151 5.95 9.17 29.76
CA ILE A 151 5.34 8.12 28.92
C ILE A 151 6.40 7.17 28.35
N GLY A 152 7.60 7.64 28.04
CA GLY A 152 8.70 6.78 27.60
C GLY A 152 9.14 5.74 28.66
N GLN A 153 9.01 6.05 29.95
CA GLN A 153 9.24 5.04 31.02
C GLN A 153 8.07 4.03 31.05
N LEU A 154 6.85 4.51 30.85
CA LEU A 154 5.67 3.66 30.78
C LEU A 154 5.77 2.71 29.58
N TRP A 155 6.14 3.24 28.40
CA TRP A 155 6.37 2.44 27.20
C TRP A 155 7.37 1.29 27.45
N ARG A 156 8.55 1.59 27.99
CA ARG A 156 9.53 0.55 28.31
C ARG A 156 9.01 -0.53 29.25
N ARG A 157 8.07 -0.22 30.14
CA ARG A 157 7.46 -1.21 31.05
C ARG A 157 6.45 -2.11 30.34
N VAL A 158 5.70 -1.58 29.38
CA VAL A 158 4.67 -2.34 28.66
C VAL A 158 5.21 -3.01 27.40
N GLN A 159 6.34 -2.56 26.88
CA GLN A 159 6.96 -3.09 25.65
C GLN A 159 7.12 -4.63 25.63
N PRO A 160 7.46 -5.32 26.75
CA PRO A 160 7.48 -6.79 26.75
C PRO A 160 6.11 -7.43 26.47
N ILE A 161 5.01 -6.74 26.73
CA ILE A 161 3.66 -7.19 26.41
C ILE A 161 3.47 -7.12 24.89
N TYR A 162 3.81 -5.97 24.29
CA TYR A 162 3.76 -5.77 22.83
C TYR A 162 4.64 -6.79 22.10
N ASN A 163 5.87 -6.99 22.55
CA ASN A 163 6.80 -7.94 21.92
C ASN A 163 6.24 -9.37 21.92
N ARG A 164 5.56 -9.79 22.99
CA ARG A 164 4.93 -11.11 23.07
C ARG A 164 3.81 -11.25 22.04
N GLU A 165 3.00 -10.22 21.83
CA GLU A 165 1.94 -10.26 20.82
C GLU A 165 2.51 -10.25 19.40
N ILE A 166 3.56 -9.47 19.17
CA ILE A 166 4.27 -9.43 17.89
C ILE A 166 4.83 -10.82 17.56
N GLU A 167 5.52 -11.45 18.51
CA GLU A 167 6.05 -12.81 18.35
C GLU A 167 4.95 -13.83 18.06
N ARG A 168 3.82 -13.72 18.76
CA ARG A 168 2.67 -14.61 18.56
C ARG A 168 2.07 -14.48 17.15
N MET A 169 2.05 -13.27 16.58
CA MET A 169 1.50 -13.00 15.25
C MET A 169 2.45 -13.42 14.12
N HIS A 170 3.74 -13.49 14.38
CA HIS A 170 4.79 -13.62 13.36
C HIS A 170 4.56 -14.80 12.40
N ASP A 171 4.32 -16.00 12.92
CA ASP A 171 4.17 -17.19 12.10
C ASP A 171 2.90 -17.15 11.25
N SER A 172 1.78 -16.68 11.82
CA SER A 172 0.52 -16.54 11.11
C SER A 172 0.61 -15.51 9.98
N VAL A 173 1.24 -14.36 10.24
CA VAL A 173 1.46 -13.31 9.24
C VAL A 173 2.38 -13.83 8.13
N SER A 174 3.49 -14.47 8.49
CA SER A 174 4.42 -15.06 7.52
C SER A 174 3.73 -16.08 6.61
N GLN A 175 2.85 -16.92 7.17
CA GLN A 175 2.06 -17.89 6.39
C GLN A 175 1.08 -17.18 5.44
N ILE A 176 0.40 -16.13 5.87
CA ILE A 176 -0.51 -15.34 5.03
C ILE A 176 0.25 -14.72 3.87
N VAL A 177 1.39 -14.06 4.16
CA VAL A 177 2.26 -13.44 3.15
C VAL A 177 2.73 -14.48 2.13
N PHE A 178 3.26 -15.61 2.61
CA PHE A 178 3.76 -16.68 1.75
C PHE A 178 2.66 -17.23 0.81
N VAL A 179 1.48 -17.54 1.36
CA VAL A 179 0.37 -18.13 0.60
C VAL A 179 -0.18 -17.12 -0.43
N ALA A 180 -0.42 -15.87 -0.03
CA ALA A 180 -0.98 -14.86 -0.92
C ALA A 180 0.01 -14.48 -2.04
N THR A 181 1.28 -14.25 -1.70
CA THR A 181 2.34 -13.91 -2.65
C THR A 181 2.58 -15.06 -3.63
N GLY A 182 2.62 -16.30 -3.12
CA GLY A 182 2.80 -17.50 -3.92
C GLY A 182 1.64 -17.73 -4.90
N TYR A 183 0.38 -17.57 -4.44
CA TYR A 183 -0.79 -17.70 -5.32
C TYR A 183 -0.78 -16.66 -6.43
N LEU A 184 -0.51 -15.39 -6.10
CA LEU A 184 -0.48 -14.30 -7.07
C LEU A 184 0.81 -14.29 -7.91
N ARG A 185 1.77 -15.18 -7.63
CA ARG A 185 3.09 -15.25 -8.28
C ARG A 185 3.78 -13.89 -8.28
N GLN A 186 3.61 -13.14 -7.20
CA GLN A 186 4.19 -11.83 -7.07
C GLN A 186 5.62 -11.95 -6.56
N ILE A 187 6.57 -11.45 -7.33
CA ILE A 187 7.96 -11.35 -6.87
C ILE A 187 7.98 -10.18 -5.87
N MET A 188 8.36 -10.47 -4.64
CA MET A 188 8.64 -9.43 -3.64
C MET A 188 9.93 -8.74 -4.09
N ASP A 189 9.78 -7.64 -4.79
CA ASP A 189 10.90 -6.80 -5.17
C ASP A 189 11.21 -5.86 -4.00
N THR A 190 12.37 -6.01 -3.40
CA THR A 190 12.86 -5.12 -2.32
C THR A 190 13.09 -3.68 -2.79
N SER A 191 13.05 -3.45 -4.11
CA SER A 191 13.09 -2.12 -4.72
C SER A 191 11.72 -1.45 -4.75
N ASP A 192 10.63 -2.17 -4.46
CA ASP A 192 9.30 -1.57 -4.33
C ASP A 192 9.24 -0.79 -3.00
N ALA A 193 9.05 0.52 -3.08
CA ALA A 193 8.95 1.40 -1.91
C ALA A 193 7.69 1.10 -1.07
N ARG A 194 6.76 0.29 -1.60
CA ARG A 194 5.51 -0.05 -0.92
C ARG A 194 5.76 -0.98 0.26
N THR A 195 5.19 -0.65 1.40
CA THR A 195 5.32 -1.44 2.63
C THR A 195 3.96 -1.75 3.25
N PHE A 196 3.85 -2.92 3.85
CA PHE A 196 2.69 -3.35 4.61
C PHE A 196 3.06 -3.41 6.09
N PHE A 197 2.43 -2.57 6.91
CA PHE A 197 2.68 -2.49 8.34
C PHE A 197 1.53 -3.11 9.12
N ILE A 198 1.86 -3.96 10.08
CA ILE A 198 0.93 -4.38 11.12
C ILE A 198 1.37 -3.74 12.41
N VAL A 199 0.60 -2.80 12.91
CA VAL A 199 0.86 -2.13 14.19
C VAL A 199 0.02 -2.80 15.27
N VAL A 200 0.70 -3.40 16.22
CA VAL A 200 0.07 -4.00 17.40
C VAL A 200 -0.17 -2.90 18.43
N GLU A 201 -1.44 -2.61 18.73
CA GLU A 201 -1.82 -1.58 19.71
C GLU A 201 -2.99 -2.05 20.58
N PRO A 202 -2.71 -2.68 21.73
CA PRO A 202 -3.73 -3.22 22.62
C PRO A 202 -4.77 -2.21 23.14
N LEU A 203 -4.47 -0.91 23.08
CA LEU A 203 -5.35 0.13 23.62
C LEU A 203 -6.49 0.53 22.67
N VAL A 204 -6.47 0.10 21.41
CA VAL A 204 -7.52 0.45 20.41
C VAL A 204 -8.84 -0.33 20.59
N GLY A 205 -8.88 -1.32 21.46
CA GLY A 205 -10.05 -2.17 21.62
C GLY A 205 -10.15 -3.20 20.48
N ARG A 206 -11.36 -3.70 20.19
CA ARG A 206 -11.59 -4.70 19.13
C ARG A 206 -11.60 -4.13 17.73
N ILE A 207 -11.50 -2.83 17.58
CA ILE A 207 -11.61 -2.18 16.28
C ILE A 207 -10.31 -2.38 15.52
N THR A 208 -10.40 -3.09 14.40
CA THR A 208 -9.32 -3.13 13.43
C THR A 208 -9.41 -1.92 12.53
N ASN A 209 -8.32 -1.21 12.41
CA ASN A 209 -8.22 -0.07 11.51
C ASN A 209 -7.23 -0.37 10.40
N VAL A 210 -7.66 -0.16 9.17
CA VAL A 210 -6.83 -0.29 7.97
C VAL A 210 -6.63 1.07 7.36
N ARG A 211 -5.41 1.36 6.92
CA ARG A 211 -5.04 2.66 6.36
C ARG A 211 -4.09 2.50 5.20
N ASN A 212 -4.35 3.30 4.18
CA ASN A 212 -3.48 3.42 3.02
C ASN A 212 -2.95 4.85 2.96
N PHE A 213 -1.63 5.04 3.00
CA PHE A 213 -1.00 6.36 2.96
C PHE A 213 0.24 6.33 2.06
N GLY A 214 0.17 7.08 0.96
CA GLY A 214 1.20 7.04 -0.07
C GLY A 214 1.39 5.62 -0.60
N ASP A 215 2.61 5.11 -0.51
CA ASP A 215 2.97 3.75 -0.91
C ASP A 215 2.86 2.72 0.25
N HIS A 216 2.34 3.14 1.40
CA HIS A 216 2.26 2.31 2.58
C HIS A 216 0.82 1.88 2.87
N TYR A 217 0.68 0.67 3.35
CA TYR A 217 -0.58 0.10 3.82
C TYR A 217 -0.41 -0.35 5.26
N ALA A 218 -1.21 0.18 6.16
CA ALA A 218 -1.11 -0.12 7.58
C ALA A 218 -2.40 -0.71 8.14
N ILE A 219 -2.24 -1.71 8.99
CA ILE A 219 -3.31 -2.29 9.79
C ILE A 219 -2.96 -2.06 11.27
N VAL A 220 -3.88 -1.53 12.04
CA VAL A 220 -3.75 -1.41 13.49
C VAL A 220 -4.62 -2.47 14.15
N LEU A 221 -3.99 -3.38 14.87
CA LEU A 221 -4.64 -4.49 15.53
C LEU A 221 -4.50 -4.37 17.05
N SER A 222 -5.59 -4.59 17.79
CA SER A 222 -5.45 -4.93 19.19
C SER A 222 -5.00 -6.40 19.30
N GLY A 223 -4.22 -6.72 20.31
CA GLY A 223 -4.01 -8.13 20.66
C GLY A 223 -5.36 -8.78 20.99
N SER A 224 -5.61 -9.98 20.50
CA SER A 224 -6.80 -10.77 20.81
C SER A 224 -6.43 -12.23 21.08
N GLU A 225 -7.32 -12.99 21.71
CA GLU A 225 -7.07 -14.41 21.98
C GLU A 225 -6.79 -15.20 20.70
N GLU A 226 -7.60 -14.93 19.67
CA GLU A 226 -7.39 -15.45 18.34
C GLU A 226 -6.75 -14.40 17.44
N ILE A 227 -5.73 -14.80 16.69
CA ILE A 227 -5.11 -13.91 15.70
C ILE A 227 -6.13 -13.71 14.58
N PRO A 228 -6.49 -12.47 14.22
CA PRO A 228 -7.49 -12.20 13.19
C PRO A 228 -6.93 -12.45 11.79
N THR A 229 -6.61 -13.71 11.49
CA THR A 229 -5.91 -14.11 10.24
C THR A 229 -6.70 -13.75 8.99
N ASP A 230 -8.04 -13.79 9.04
CA ASP A 230 -8.88 -13.40 7.90
C ASP A 230 -8.77 -11.90 7.61
N VAL A 231 -8.78 -11.08 8.67
CA VAL A 231 -8.60 -9.63 8.56
C VAL A 231 -7.22 -9.27 7.99
N VAL A 232 -6.16 -9.89 8.51
CA VAL A 232 -4.80 -9.67 8.02
C VAL A 232 -4.67 -10.11 6.56
N ARG A 233 -5.23 -11.26 6.19
CA ARG A 233 -5.23 -11.75 4.81
C ARG A 233 -5.95 -10.79 3.88
N HIS A 234 -7.13 -10.35 4.25
CA HIS A 234 -7.94 -9.41 3.48
C HIS A 234 -7.16 -8.12 3.22
N ALA A 235 -6.63 -7.51 4.27
CA ALA A 235 -5.84 -6.29 4.16
C ALA A 235 -4.55 -6.48 3.34
N TYR A 236 -3.88 -7.63 3.49
CA TYR A 236 -2.68 -7.93 2.69
C TYR A 236 -3.02 -8.15 1.20
N LEU A 237 -4.16 -8.74 0.90
CA LEU A 237 -4.62 -8.86 -0.48
C LEU A 237 -4.97 -7.50 -1.09
N HIS A 238 -5.54 -6.57 -0.32
CA HIS A 238 -5.70 -5.19 -0.76
C HIS A 238 -4.37 -4.53 -1.09
N PHE A 239 -3.38 -4.66 -0.20
CA PHE A 239 -2.03 -4.17 -0.47
C PHE A 239 -1.46 -4.67 -1.81
N LEU A 240 -1.72 -5.93 -2.18
CA LEU A 240 -1.23 -6.52 -3.42
C LEU A 240 -2.09 -6.18 -4.65
N LEU A 241 -3.41 -6.07 -4.50
CA LEU A 241 -4.36 -6.06 -5.61
C LEU A 241 -4.94 -4.67 -5.92
N ASP A 242 -5.05 -3.77 -4.94
CA ASP A 242 -5.62 -2.42 -5.16
C ASP A 242 -4.94 -1.60 -6.27
N PRO A 243 -3.62 -1.72 -6.50
CA PRO A 243 -3.01 -1.02 -7.60
C PRO A 243 -3.44 -1.50 -8.99
N LEU A 244 -3.94 -2.74 -9.11
CA LEU A 244 -4.17 -3.35 -10.42
C LEU A 244 -5.30 -2.68 -11.21
N PRO A 245 -6.49 -2.39 -10.65
CA PRO A 245 -7.51 -1.61 -11.35
C PRO A 245 -7.00 -0.23 -11.79
N LEU A 246 -6.16 0.43 -10.97
CA LEU A 246 -5.58 1.73 -11.26
C LEU A 246 -4.50 1.67 -12.34
N MET A 247 -3.79 0.54 -12.46
CA MET A 247 -2.81 0.31 -13.53
C MET A 247 -3.48 0.03 -14.88
N TYR A 248 -4.70 -0.54 -14.87
CA TYR A 248 -5.42 -0.96 -16.08
C TYR A 248 -6.84 -0.37 -16.15
N PRO A 249 -7.02 0.95 -15.96
CA PRO A 249 -8.34 1.56 -15.78
C PRO A 249 -9.26 1.34 -16.97
N HIS A 250 -8.72 1.30 -18.21
CA HIS A 250 -9.53 1.11 -19.42
C HIS A 250 -10.11 -0.29 -19.53
N VAL A 251 -9.37 -1.31 -19.08
CA VAL A 251 -9.86 -2.70 -19.11
C VAL A 251 -10.95 -2.88 -18.06
N VAL A 252 -10.78 -2.24 -16.91
CA VAL A 252 -11.74 -2.28 -15.80
C VAL A 252 -13.00 -1.49 -16.15
N ALA A 253 -12.88 -0.28 -16.72
CA ALA A 253 -14.01 0.60 -17.03
C ALA A 253 -15.07 -0.05 -17.93
N VAL A 254 -14.67 -0.97 -18.83
CA VAL A 254 -15.61 -1.73 -19.69
C VAL A 254 -16.60 -2.57 -18.88
N LYS A 255 -16.29 -2.88 -17.61
CA LYS A 255 -17.15 -3.69 -16.72
C LYS A 255 -18.14 -2.85 -15.90
N ARG A 256 -18.10 -1.52 -16.03
CA ARG A 256 -19.00 -0.59 -15.30
C ARG A 256 -20.49 -0.91 -15.47
N PRO A 257 -21.03 -1.35 -16.63
CA PRO A 257 -22.44 -1.71 -16.74
C PRO A 257 -22.91 -2.83 -15.80
N ILE A 258 -22.00 -3.72 -15.36
CA ILE A 258 -22.33 -4.75 -14.38
C ILE A 258 -22.51 -4.13 -12.99
N TYR A 259 -21.71 -3.10 -12.68
CA TYR A 259 -21.72 -2.40 -11.39
C TYR A 259 -22.95 -1.50 -11.20
N GLU A 260 -23.52 -0.93 -12.25
CA GLU A 260 -24.63 0.03 -12.16
C GLU A 260 -25.80 -0.48 -11.31
N LYS A 261 -26.15 -1.77 -11.42
CA LYS A 261 -27.17 -2.38 -10.55
C LYS A 261 -26.63 -2.70 -9.16
N ALA A 262 -25.38 -3.15 -9.06
CA ALA A 262 -24.73 -3.46 -7.79
C ALA A 262 -24.67 -2.26 -6.85
N ALA A 263 -24.42 -1.07 -7.38
CA ALA A 263 -24.41 0.19 -6.62
C ALA A 263 -25.74 0.51 -5.93
N LEU A 264 -26.83 -0.13 -6.33
CA LEU A 264 -28.15 0.01 -5.69
C LEU A 264 -28.34 -0.96 -4.50
N ALA A 265 -27.41 -1.90 -4.26
CA ALA A 265 -27.53 -2.86 -3.17
C ALA A 265 -27.52 -2.15 -1.81
N PRO A 266 -28.50 -2.40 -0.92
CA PRO A 266 -28.59 -1.71 0.37
C PRO A 266 -27.36 -1.90 1.25
N ARG A 267 -26.78 -3.11 1.24
CA ARG A 267 -25.65 -3.51 2.07
C ARG A 267 -24.29 -3.11 1.54
N LEU A 268 -24.21 -2.68 0.28
CA LEU A 268 -22.94 -2.21 -0.25
C LEU A 268 -22.55 -0.89 0.44
N PRO A 269 -21.32 -0.76 0.95
CA PRO A 269 -20.85 0.47 1.59
C PRO A 269 -20.94 1.69 0.66
N PRO A 270 -21.24 2.88 1.20
CA PRO A 270 -21.43 4.09 0.39
C PRO A 270 -20.23 4.44 -0.49
N ASP A 271 -19.02 4.27 0.03
CA ASP A 271 -17.75 4.51 -0.68
C ASP A 271 -17.57 3.60 -1.89
N LEU A 272 -17.98 2.33 -1.78
CA LEU A 272 -17.96 1.40 -2.91
C LEU A 272 -19.10 1.63 -3.90
N LYS A 273 -20.13 2.42 -3.53
CA LYS A 273 -21.18 2.86 -4.45
C LYS A 273 -20.76 4.02 -5.34
N ASP A 274 -19.80 4.80 -4.90
CA ASP A 274 -19.34 5.99 -5.60
C ASP A 274 -18.03 5.77 -6.38
N ASP A 275 -17.29 4.69 -6.07
CA ASP A 275 -15.98 4.38 -6.65
C ASP A 275 -15.94 2.96 -7.23
N PHE A 276 -16.07 2.89 -8.57
CA PHE A 276 -16.07 1.62 -9.28
C PHE A 276 -14.73 0.88 -9.22
N GLU A 277 -13.63 1.59 -9.27
CA GLU A 277 -12.29 1.02 -9.24
C GLU A 277 -12.03 0.35 -7.89
N SER A 278 -12.42 1.00 -6.81
CA SER A 278 -12.39 0.45 -5.44
C SER A 278 -13.34 -0.74 -5.28
N TYR A 279 -14.53 -0.65 -5.82
CA TYR A 279 -15.47 -1.77 -5.84
C TYR A 279 -14.90 -2.98 -6.60
N PHE A 280 -14.24 -2.75 -7.74
CA PHE A 280 -13.63 -3.82 -8.52
C PHE A 280 -12.46 -4.46 -7.75
N ALA A 281 -11.62 -3.66 -7.09
CA ALA A 281 -10.55 -4.14 -6.24
C ALA A 281 -11.08 -5.02 -5.11
N GLU A 282 -12.09 -4.56 -4.39
CA GLU A 282 -12.75 -5.30 -3.31
C GLU A 282 -13.31 -6.64 -3.79
N CYS A 283 -14.03 -6.66 -4.93
CA CYS A 283 -14.52 -7.91 -5.51
C CYS A 283 -13.38 -8.85 -5.92
N THR A 284 -12.24 -8.31 -6.36
CA THR A 284 -11.05 -9.11 -6.71
C THR A 284 -10.42 -9.72 -5.47
N VAL A 285 -10.26 -8.95 -4.40
CA VAL A 285 -9.77 -9.44 -3.10
C VAL A 285 -10.65 -10.59 -2.59
N ARG A 286 -11.96 -10.40 -2.54
CA ARG A 286 -12.92 -11.45 -2.09
C ARG A 286 -12.85 -12.71 -2.95
N ALA A 287 -12.73 -12.55 -4.26
CA ALA A 287 -12.61 -13.70 -5.17
C ALA A 287 -11.31 -14.50 -4.93
N VAL A 288 -10.19 -13.80 -4.71
CA VAL A 288 -8.91 -14.43 -4.36
C VAL A 288 -8.97 -15.08 -2.98
N GLU A 289 -9.60 -14.46 -1.99
CA GLU A 289 -9.82 -15.08 -0.67
C GLU A 289 -10.55 -16.42 -0.76
N LEU A 290 -11.60 -16.49 -1.59
CA LEU A 290 -12.34 -17.74 -1.81
C LEU A 290 -11.48 -18.83 -2.46
N LYS A 291 -10.44 -18.47 -3.20
CA LYS A 291 -9.44 -19.41 -3.73
C LYS A 291 -8.46 -19.88 -2.65
N LEU A 292 -8.07 -18.99 -1.74
CA LEU A 292 -7.09 -19.29 -0.70
C LEU A 292 -7.69 -20.02 0.51
N LYS A 293 -8.97 -19.84 0.78
CA LYS A 293 -9.67 -20.51 1.90
C LYS A 293 -9.93 -21.99 1.59
N LYS A 294 -9.67 -22.84 2.59
CA LYS A 294 -10.04 -24.26 2.52
C LYS A 294 -11.54 -24.38 2.73
N MET A 295 -12.29 -24.53 1.66
CA MET A 295 -13.75 -24.62 1.65
C MET A 295 -14.19 -25.75 0.73
N SER A 296 -15.28 -26.42 1.09
CA SER A 296 -15.97 -27.33 0.18
C SER A 296 -16.61 -26.56 -1.00
N PRO A 297 -16.90 -27.22 -2.13
CA PRO A 297 -17.58 -26.57 -3.24
C PRO A 297 -18.90 -25.89 -2.83
N GLY A 298 -19.71 -26.56 -2.01
CA GLY A 298 -21.00 -26.01 -1.55
C GLY A 298 -20.86 -24.79 -0.64
N GLU A 299 -19.87 -24.77 0.28
CA GLU A 299 -19.58 -23.60 1.11
C GLU A 299 -19.11 -22.42 0.28
N ARG A 300 -18.32 -22.69 -0.75
CA ARG A 300 -17.81 -21.67 -1.67
C ARG A 300 -18.93 -21.06 -2.53
N ASP A 301 -19.82 -21.91 -3.05
CA ASP A 301 -21.00 -21.44 -3.79
C ASP A 301 -21.91 -20.59 -2.89
N ALA A 302 -22.18 -21.03 -1.66
CA ALA A 302 -22.94 -20.26 -0.70
C ALA A 302 -22.27 -18.93 -0.33
N ALA A 303 -20.93 -18.86 -0.28
CA ALA A 303 -20.21 -17.61 -0.04
C ALA A 303 -20.33 -16.66 -1.24
N MET A 304 -20.29 -17.18 -2.47
CA MET A 304 -20.51 -16.37 -3.67
C MET A 304 -21.98 -15.89 -3.76
N ASP A 305 -22.95 -16.69 -3.34
CA ASP A 305 -24.36 -16.29 -3.28
C ASP A 305 -24.58 -15.17 -2.26
N ARG A 306 -23.92 -15.24 -1.10
CA ARG A 306 -23.93 -14.14 -0.11
C ARG A 306 -23.30 -12.89 -0.67
N SER A 307 -22.14 -13.00 -1.33
CA SER A 307 -21.50 -11.86 -1.98
C SER A 307 -22.41 -11.19 -3.01
N ASP A 308 -23.09 -11.99 -3.85
CA ASP A 308 -24.07 -11.49 -4.82
C ASP A 308 -25.24 -10.76 -4.10
N ALA A 309 -25.79 -11.33 -3.02
CA ALA A 309 -26.88 -10.74 -2.25
C ALA A 309 -26.49 -9.42 -1.55
N ASP A 310 -25.24 -9.29 -1.11
CA ASP A 310 -24.70 -8.09 -0.45
C ASP A 310 -24.25 -7.01 -1.45
N GLY A 311 -24.26 -7.32 -2.76
CA GLY A 311 -23.95 -6.38 -3.83
C GLY A 311 -22.56 -6.56 -4.44
N TYR A 312 -21.73 -7.49 -3.99
CA TYR A 312 -20.40 -7.78 -4.55
C TYR A 312 -20.50 -8.73 -5.77
N VAL A 313 -21.27 -8.33 -6.76
CA VAL A 313 -21.67 -9.20 -7.89
C VAL A 313 -20.51 -9.60 -8.80
N LEU A 314 -19.40 -8.89 -8.79
CA LEU A 314 -18.21 -9.23 -9.59
C LEU A 314 -17.38 -10.35 -8.95
N VAL A 315 -17.60 -10.73 -7.71
CA VAL A 315 -16.86 -11.82 -7.03
C VAL A 315 -16.96 -13.13 -7.83
N ARG A 316 -18.16 -13.53 -8.24
CA ARG A 316 -18.40 -14.78 -8.97
C ARG A 316 -17.72 -14.83 -10.35
N PRO A 317 -17.88 -13.85 -11.27
CA PRO A 317 -17.21 -13.88 -12.55
C PRO A 317 -15.68 -13.76 -12.42
N ILE A 318 -15.16 -12.99 -11.47
CA ILE A 318 -13.73 -12.92 -11.19
C ILE A 318 -13.22 -14.29 -10.69
N PHE A 319 -13.89 -14.90 -9.72
CA PHE A 319 -13.56 -16.24 -9.23
C PHE A 319 -13.48 -17.27 -10.37
N THR A 320 -14.44 -17.22 -11.30
CA THR A 320 -14.47 -18.09 -12.46
C THR A 320 -13.29 -17.81 -13.40
N ALA A 321 -12.99 -16.54 -13.63
CA ALA A 321 -11.87 -16.12 -14.48
C ALA A 321 -10.49 -16.48 -13.89
N LEU A 322 -10.37 -16.54 -12.56
CA LEU A 322 -9.13 -16.96 -11.87
C LEU A 322 -8.70 -18.38 -12.23
N ARG A 323 -9.61 -19.24 -12.70
CA ARG A 323 -9.21 -20.56 -13.21
C ARG A 323 -8.21 -20.47 -14.37
N LYS A 324 -8.40 -19.51 -15.28
CA LYS A 324 -7.44 -19.28 -16.38
C LYS A 324 -6.09 -18.78 -15.86
N PHE A 325 -6.10 -17.99 -14.77
CA PHE A 325 -4.87 -17.58 -14.12
C PHE A 325 -4.13 -18.79 -13.52
N GLU A 326 -4.83 -19.69 -12.85
CA GLU A 326 -4.28 -20.91 -12.26
C GLU A 326 -3.63 -21.83 -13.31
N GLU A 327 -4.17 -21.85 -14.52
CA GLU A 327 -3.68 -22.61 -15.68
C GLU A 327 -2.57 -21.88 -16.47
N SER A 328 -2.24 -20.63 -16.14
CA SER A 328 -1.26 -19.78 -16.81
C SER A 328 0.04 -19.64 -16.01
N GLU A 329 1.11 -19.12 -16.63
CA GLU A 329 2.39 -18.90 -15.95
C GLU A 329 2.62 -17.48 -15.42
N PRO A 330 2.08 -16.40 -16.03
CA PRO A 330 2.38 -15.02 -15.65
C PRO A 330 1.94 -14.69 -14.22
N ALA A 331 2.65 -13.75 -13.57
CA ALA A 331 2.22 -13.15 -12.31
C ALA A 331 0.90 -12.39 -12.48
N MET A 332 0.11 -12.28 -11.42
CA MET A 332 -1.20 -11.62 -11.44
C MET A 332 -1.11 -10.19 -12.01
N LYS A 333 -0.07 -9.44 -11.68
CA LYS A 333 0.15 -8.08 -12.19
C LYS A 333 0.12 -8.04 -13.73
N LEU A 334 0.68 -9.04 -14.40
CA LEU A 334 0.71 -9.12 -15.86
C LEU A 334 -0.55 -9.78 -16.43
N PHE A 335 -1.12 -10.72 -15.71
CA PHE A 335 -2.32 -11.45 -16.13
C PHE A 335 -3.62 -10.66 -15.93
N PHE A 336 -3.63 -9.66 -15.06
CA PHE A 336 -4.83 -8.93 -14.64
C PHE A 336 -5.69 -8.42 -15.83
N PRO A 337 -5.13 -7.85 -16.92
CA PRO A 337 -5.94 -7.47 -18.07
C PRO A 337 -6.71 -8.65 -18.70
N ASP A 338 -6.11 -9.83 -18.75
CA ASP A 338 -6.75 -11.02 -19.31
C ASP A 338 -7.81 -11.60 -18.38
N LEU A 339 -7.57 -11.52 -17.06
CA LEU A 339 -8.58 -11.81 -16.03
C LEU A 339 -9.84 -10.96 -16.26
N VAL A 340 -9.66 -9.65 -16.41
CA VAL A 340 -10.77 -8.71 -16.59
C VAL A 340 -11.47 -8.95 -17.92
N ARG A 341 -10.73 -9.16 -19.03
CA ARG A 341 -11.31 -9.46 -20.35
C ARG A 341 -12.15 -10.73 -20.37
N ALA A 342 -11.81 -11.73 -19.55
CA ALA A 342 -12.54 -12.99 -19.45
C ALA A 342 -13.97 -12.83 -18.90
N ILE A 343 -14.31 -11.70 -18.30
CA ILE A 343 -15.65 -11.43 -17.76
C ILE A 343 -16.57 -10.97 -18.91
N ASP A 344 -17.61 -11.73 -19.23
CA ASP A 344 -18.61 -11.39 -20.25
C ASP A 344 -19.62 -10.38 -19.67
N VAL A 345 -19.56 -9.13 -20.14
CA VAL A 345 -20.43 -8.04 -19.68
C VAL A 345 -21.89 -8.34 -19.91
N ASN A 346 -22.25 -8.86 -21.10
CA ASN A 346 -23.64 -9.09 -21.47
C ASN A 346 -24.27 -10.25 -20.67
N ALA A 347 -23.50 -11.30 -20.44
CA ALA A 347 -23.94 -12.42 -19.61
C ALA A 347 -24.12 -11.97 -18.15
N GLU A 348 -23.16 -11.22 -17.63
CA GLU A 348 -23.17 -10.75 -16.24
C GLU A 348 -24.27 -9.69 -15.99
N VAL A 349 -24.49 -8.75 -16.90
CA VAL A 349 -25.61 -7.79 -16.78
C VAL A 349 -26.95 -8.54 -16.70
N LYS A 350 -27.14 -9.58 -17.51
CA LYS A 350 -28.36 -10.41 -17.47
C LYS A 350 -28.46 -11.17 -16.14
N ARG A 351 -27.36 -11.76 -15.66
CA ARG A 351 -27.31 -12.47 -14.37
C ARG A 351 -27.66 -11.52 -13.22
N VAL A 352 -26.99 -10.39 -13.15
CA VAL A 352 -27.17 -9.38 -12.07
C VAL A 352 -28.60 -8.82 -12.08
N ALA A 353 -29.25 -8.72 -13.25
CA ALA A 353 -30.65 -8.30 -13.34
C ALA A 353 -31.61 -9.21 -12.56
N THR A 354 -31.26 -10.46 -12.30
CA THR A 354 -32.10 -11.44 -11.57
C THR A 354 -31.80 -11.48 -10.08
N ILE A 355 -30.69 -10.87 -9.61
CA ILE A 355 -30.28 -10.91 -8.20
C ILE A 355 -31.24 -10.06 -7.35
N LYS A 356 -31.70 -10.65 -6.25
CA LYS A 356 -32.39 -9.95 -5.17
C LYS A 356 -31.37 -9.60 -4.10
N PHE A 357 -31.11 -8.31 -3.93
CA PHE A 357 -30.20 -7.86 -2.88
C PHE A 357 -30.81 -8.02 -1.49
N ALA A 358 -29.97 -8.32 -0.52
CA ALA A 358 -30.36 -8.41 0.87
C ALA A 358 -30.68 -7.01 1.42
N GLU A 359 -31.74 -6.94 2.24
CA GLU A 359 -32.16 -5.71 2.90
C GLU A 359 -31.40 -5.48 4.22
N GLY A 360 -31.43 -4.27 4.74
CA GLY A 360 -30.79 -3.85 5.98
C GLY A 360 -29.32 -3.44 5.80
N THR A 361 -28.64 -3.17 6.91
CA THR A 361 -27.21 -2.90 6.95
C THR A 361 -26.41 -4.20 6.91
N ALA A 362 -25.19 -4.17 6.38
CA ALA A 362 -24.28 -5.30 6.46
C ALA A 362 -24.10 -5.73 7.92
N GLY A 363 -24.15 -7.04 8.17
CA GLY A 363 -23.78 -7.57 9.48
C GLY A 363 -22.28 -7.51 9.70
N PRO A 364 -21.79 -7.74 10.94
CA PRO A 364 -20.37 -7.66 11.27
C PRO A 364 -19.44 -8.56 10.45
N GLU A 365 -19.99 -9.60 9.81
CA GLU A 365 -19.25 -10.47 8.88
C GLU A 365 -19.17 -9.91 7.43
N GLY A 366 -19.95 -8.86 7.13
CA GLY A 366 -20.03 -8.22 5.80
C GLY A 366 -19.50 -6.80 5.77
N GLU A 367 -19.11 -6.23 6.92
CA GLU A 367 -18.43 -4.95 6.93
C GLU A 367 -17.04 -5.12 6.31
N PRO A 368 -16.74 -4.48 5.17
CA PRO A 368 -15.37 -4.19 4.84
C PRO A 368 -14.83 -3.40 6.01
N LEU A 369 -13.55 -3.58 6.32
CA LEU A 369 -12.88 -2.85 7.37
C LEU A 369 -13.18 -1.36 7.17
N ALA A 370 -14.16 -0.84 7.91
CA ALA A 370 -14.94 0.38 7.61
C ALA A 370 -14.12 1.69 7.56
N ALA A 371 -12.82 1.57 7.67
CA ALA A 371 -11.90 2.68 7.69
C ALA A 371 -11.22 2.97 6.34
N GLU A 372 -11.49 2.17 5.31
CA GLU A 372 -10.79 2.30 4.02
C GLU A 372 -11.30 3.43 3.13
N ALA A 373 -12.55 3.81 3.32
CA ALA A 373 -13.24 4.74 2.43
C ALA A 373 -12.62 6.14 2.35
N VAL A 374 -12.02 6.60 3.42
CA VAL A 374 -11.56 8.00 3.49
C VAL A 374 -10.17 8.19 2.90
N ALA A 375 -9.34 7.16 2.89
CA ALA A 375 -7.95 7.25 2.42
C ALA A 375 -7.79 7.23 0.89
N ARG A 376 -8.83 6.83 0.15
CA ARG A 376 -8.75 6.62 -1.30
C ARG A 376 -8.98 7.87 -2.15
N LYS A 377 -9.36 9.01 -1.56
CA LYS A 377 -9.48 10.28 -2.30
C LYS A 377 -8.12 10.94 -2.54
N ARG A 378 -7.22 10.23 -3.24
CA ARG A 378 -6.26 10.91 -4.08
C ARG A 378 -7.05 11.39 -5.30
N PRO A 379 -7.02 12.68 -5.67
CA PRO A 379 -7.58 13.10 -6.95
C PRO A 379 -6.89 12.28 -8.02
N LEU A 380 -7.62 11.37 -8.65
CA LEU A 380 -7.18 10.81 -9.92
C LEU A 380 -6.97 12.01 -10.85
N PRO A 381 -5.83 12.10 -11.55
CA PRO A 381 -5.70 13.08 -12.60
C PRO A 381 -6.89 12.88 -13.54
N PRO A 382 -7.50 13.96 -14.06
CA PRO A 382 -8.66 13.85 -14.91
C PRO A 382 -8.30 12.95 -16.09
N THR A 383 -8.79 11.74 -16.05
CA THR A 383 -8.73 10.83 -17.20
C THR A 383 -9.71 11.38 -18.19
N THR A 384 -9.28 12.36 -18.97
CA THR A 384 -10.03 12.90 -20.10
C THR A 384 -10.03 11.91 -21.25
N VAL A 385 -10.51 10.70 -20.99
CA VAL A 385 -11.07 9.87 -22.05
C VAL A 385 -12.58 10.03 -21.88
N PRO A 386 -13.27 10.62 -22.85
CA PRO A 386 -14.72 10.56 -22.87
C PRO A 386 -15.16 9.10 -22.72
N ASN A 387 -16.36 8.83 -22.23
CA ASN A 387 -16.98 7.50 -22.17
C ASN A 387 -17.19 6.88 -23.57
N ASP A 388 -16.14 6.86 -24.37
CA ASP A 388 -16.10 6.34 -25.73
C ASP A 388 -15.49 4.93 -25.70
N THR A 389 -16.37 3.96 -25.62
CA THR A 389 -16.01 2.53 -25.56
C THR A 389 -15.13 2.11 -26.74
N GLU A 390 -15.31 2.70 -27.92
CA GLU A 390 -14.53 2.38 -29.12
C GLU A 390 -13.10 2.94 -29.02
N ALA A 391 -12.96 4.18 -28.57
CA ALA A 391 -11.65 4.79 -28.36
C ALA A 391 -10.87 4.07 -27.24
N ILE A 392 -11.54 3.68 -26.16
CA ILE A 392 -10.95 2.90 -25.06
C ILE A 392 -10.47 1.54 -25.57
N ALA A 393 -11.29 0.83 -26.35
CA ALA A 393 -10.92 -0.44 -26.93
C ALA A 393 -9.71 -0.32 -27.87
N ALA A 394 -9.67 0.75 -28.68
CA ALA A 394 -8.56 1.01 -29.60
C ALA A 394 -7.25 1.35 -28.85
N LEU A 395 -7.29 2.13 -27.74
CA LEU A 395 -6.13 2.36 -26.87
C LEU A 395 -5.57 1.04 -26.34
N THR A 396 -6.45 0.21 -25.76
CA THR A 396 -6.07 -1.09 -25.21
C THR A 396 -5.49 -2.03 -26.27
N GLU A 397 -6.07 -2.02 -27.46
CA GLU A 397 -5.54 -2.80 -28.60
C GLU A 397 -4.13 -2.33 -28.98
N GLY A 398 -3.92 -1.01 -29.07
CA GLY A 398 -2.62 -0.42 -29.37
C GLY A 398 -1.55 -0.82 -28.36
N GLU A 399 -1.85 -0.70 -27.06
CA GLU A 399 -0.95 -1.10 -25.96
C GLU A 399 -0.61 -2.59 -26.01
N ARG A 400 -1.60 -3.43 -26.25
CA ARG A 400 -1.37 -4.88 -26.44
C ARG A 400 -0.45 -5.15 -27.62
N LYS A 401 -0.63 -4.44 -28.74
CA LYS A 401 0.19 -4.59 -29.95
C LYS A 401 1.64 -4.10 -29.74
N ILE A 402 1.85 -3.09 -28.88
CA ILE A 402 3.20 -2.70 -28.43
C ILE A 402 3.85 -3.88 -27.68
N ALA A 403 3.16 -4.49 -26.72
CA ALA A 403 3.66 -5.64 -25.97
C ALA A 403 3.98 -6.85 -26.85
N GLU A 404 3.19 -7.06 -27.91
CA GLU A 404 3.41 -8.09 -28.94
C GLU A 404 4.53 -7.74 -29.95
N LYS A 405 5.19 -6.59 -29.78
CA LYS A 405 6.20 -6.05 -30.72
C LYS A 405 5.68 -5.96 -32.17
N ASN A 406 4.42 -5.59 -32.33
CA ASN A 406 3.77 -5.38 -33.62
C ASN A 406 3.47 -3.88 -33.82
N PRO A 407 4.47 -3.07 -34.21
CA PRO A 407 4.33 -1.62 -34.28
C PRO A 407 3.27 -1.18 -35.29
N ARG A 408 3.13 -1.85 -36.42
CA ARG A 408 2.12 -1.49 -37.45
C ARG A 408 0.69 -1.63 -36.94
N ALA A 409 0.39 -2.71 -36.22
CA ALA A 409 -0.94 -2.90 -35.66
C ALA A 409 -1.21 -1.95 -34.48
N ALA A 410 -0.18 -1.66 -33.67
CA ALA A 410 -0.26 -0.68 -32.62
C ALA A 410 -0.54 0.73 -33.18
N GLU A 411 0.21 1.15 -34.18
CA GLU A 411 0.01 2.42 -34.90
C GLU A 411 -1.44 2.57 -35.38
N ALA A 412 -1.96 1.58 -36.10
CA ALA A 412 -3.31 1.62 -36.61
C ALA A 412 -4.37 1.78 -35.51
N ALA A 413 -4.14 1.16 -34.37
CA ALA A 413 -5.05 1.27 -33.23
C ALA A 413 -4.99 2.68 -32.60
N PHE A 414 -3.80 3.24 -32.37
CA PHE A 414 -3.66 4.60 -31.82
C PHE A 414 -4.15 5.67 -32.78
N GLN A 415 -3.96 5.50 -34.09
CA GLN A 415 -4.44 6.44 -35.10
C GLN A 415 -5.97 6.49 -35.15
N ARG A 416 -6.68 5.38 -34.90
CA ARG A 416 -8.15 5.41 -34.78
C ARG A 416 -8.59 6.30 -33.61
N VAL A 417 -7.85 6.29 -32.52
CA VAL A 417 -8.13 7.18 -31.37
C VAL A 417 -7.83 8.62 -31.75
N LEU A 418 -6.66 8.90 -32.35
CA LEU A 418 -6.22 10.25 -32.69
C LEU A 418 -7.06 10.88 -33.79
N ALA A 419 -7.68 10.10 -34.65
CA ALA A 419 -8.63 10.61 -35.65
C ALA A 419 -9.85 11.28 -35.00
N LYS A 420 -10.27 10.81 -33.84
CA LYS A 420 -11.40 11.35 -33.07
C LYS A 420 -10.96 12.31 -31.97
N TYR A 421 -9.81 12.04 -31.37
CA TYR A 421 -9.22 12.77 -30.25
C TYR A 421 -7.75 13.12 -30.57
N PRO A 422 -7.47 14.15 -31.37
CA PRO A 422 -6.11 14.43 -31.90
C PRO A 422 -5.05 14.69 -30.81
N ASP A 423 -5.47 15.12 -29.62
CA ASP A 423 -4.60 15.47 -28.50
C ASP A 423 -4.68 14.47 -27.34
N GLN A 424 -5.21 13.27 -27.60
CA GLN A 424 -5.32 12.26 -26.54
C GLN A 424 -3.93 11.77 -26.10
N PRO A 425 -3.51 12.06 -24.83
CA PRO A 425 -2.11 11.90 -24.41
C PRO A 425 -1.58 10.47 -24.49
N ARG A 426 -2.39 9.48 -24.12
CA ARG A 426 -1.97 8.06 -24.14
C ARG A 426 -1.84 7.51 -25.56
N ALA A 427 -2.68 7.97 -26.49
CA ALA A 427 -2.56 7.58 -27.88
C ALA A 427 -1.30 8.20 -28.50
N LEU A 428 -1.02 9.49 -28.22
CA LEU A 428 0.22 10.14 -28.63
C LEU A 428 1.44 9.43 -28.03
N TYR A 429 1.41 9.13 -26.73
CA TYR A 429 2.47 8.38 -26.07
C TYR A 429 2.69 7.01 -26.72
N GLY A 430 1.60 6.30 -27.03
CA GLY A 430 1.66 5.04 -27.76
C GLY A 430 2.30 5.17 -29.13
N VAL A 431 2.01 6.24 -29.89
CA VAL A 431 2.68 6.54 -31.16
C VAL A 431 4.16 6.82 -30.98
N GLY A 432 4.55 7.51 -29.90
CA GLY A 432 5.96 7.69 -29.54
C GLY A 432 6.69 6.37 -29.28
N LEU A 433 6.04 5.43 -28.57
CA LEU A 433 6.57 4.08 -28.37
C LEU A 433 6.67 3.27 -29.66
N VAL A 434 5.69 3.41 -30.57
CA VAL A 434 5.75 2.79 -31.91
C VAL A 434 6.97 3.31 -32.66
N ALA A 435 7.18 4.62 -32.68
CA ALA A 435 8.35 5.22 -33.33
C ALA A 435 9.67 4.68 -32.78
N LEU A 436 9.77 4.45 -31.46
CA LEU A 436 10.96 3.81 -30.87
C LEU A 436 11.12 2.35 -31.33
N LEU A 437 10.04 1.58 -31.43
CA LEU A 437 10.08 0.20 -31.94
C LEU A 437 10.51 0.13 -33.41
N ASP A 438 10.14 1.14 -34.19
CA ASP A 438 10.53 1.28 -35.62
C ASP A 438 11.91 1.95 -35.79
N HIS A 439 12.62 2.23 -34.68
CA HIS A 439 13.91 2.95 -34.70
C HIS A 439 13.85 4.36 -35.33
N ASP A 440 12.69 5.01 -35.32
CA ASP A 440 12.47 6.36 -35.81
C ASP A 440 12.61 7.38 -34.67
N ALA A 441 13.86 7.63 -34.25
CA ALA A 441 14.18 8.59 -33.18
C ALA A 441 13.71 10.03 -33.45
N PRO A 442 13.80 10.58 -34.69
CA PRO A 442 13.25 11.90 -35.01
C PRO A 442 11.75 12.01 -34.73
N ARG A 443 10.99 11.01 -35.15
CA ARG A 443 9.53 10.95 -34.91
C ARG A 443 9.22 10.78 -33.43
N ALA A 444 9.93 9.89 -32.73
CA ALA A 444 9.77 9.70 -31.28
C ALA A 444 10.02 11.02 -30.53
N LYS A 445 11.09 11.76 -30.85
CA LYS A 445 11.36 13.08 -30.27
C LYS A 445 10.24 14.08 -30.52
N GLN A 446 9.73 14.14 -31.73
CA GLN A 446 8.63 15.04 -32.07
C GLN A 446 7.38 14.75 -31.23
N VAL A 447 7.02 13.46 -31.09
CA VAL A 447 5.82 13.06 -30.36
C VAL A 447 5.98 13.25 -28.87
N PHE A 448 7.08 12.79 -28.27
CA PHE A 448 7.31 12.97 -26.82
C PHE A 448 7.53 14.45 -26.49
N GLY A 449 8.20 15.22 -27.34
CA GLY A 449 8.35 16.67 -27.17
C GLY A 449 7.00 17.41 -27.16
N ARG A 450 6.04 17.00 -28.01
CA ARG A 450 4.68 17.53 -27.97
C ARG A 450 3.99 17.26 -26.63
N LEU A 451 4.28 16.13 -25.99
CA LEU A 451 3.69 15.73 -24.73
C LEU A 451 4.30 16.47 -23.51
N THR A 452 5.49 17.05 -23.64
CA THR A 452 6.23 17.69 -22.53
C THR A 452 6.19 19.21 -22.57
N VAL A 453 5.63 19.85 -23.62
CA VAL A 453 5.65 21.30 -23.82
C VAL A 453 4.25 21.87 -24.03
N GLY A 454 3.98 23.07 -23.47
CA GLY A 454 2.78 23.88 -23.71
C GLY A 454 1.57 23.49 -22.87
N ASP A 455 0.37 23.91 -23.32
CA ASP A 455 -0.92 23.67 -22.62
C ASP A 455 -1.26 22.19 -22.46
N HIS A 456 -0.64 21.34 -23.25
CA HIS A 456 -0.76 19.88 -23.14
C HIS A 456 -0.09 19.34 -21.87
N ALA A 457 1.00 19.96 -21.40
CA ALA A 457 1.70 19.52 -20.19
C ALA A 457 0.85 19.65 -18.91
N ALA A 458 -0.04 20.65 -18.86
CA ALA A 458 -0.86 20.93 -17.67
C ALA A 458 -2.07 19.99 -17.49
N SER A 459 -2.47 19.27 -18.54
CA SER A 459 -3.68 18.41 -18.54
C SER A 459 -3.35 16.91 -18.58
N GLN A 460 -2.08 16.52 -18.38
CA GLN A 460 -1.62 15.19 -18.68
C GLN A 460 -1.53 14.27 -17.47
N ASP A 461 -1.71 12.99 -17.76
CA ASP A 461 -1.38 11.89 -16.86
C ASP A 461 0.10 11.98 -16.45
N PRO A 462 0.42 12.11 -15.15
CA PRO A 462 1.80 12.17 -14.67
C PRO A 462 2.69 11.02 -15.15
N MET A 463 2.10 9.85 -15.39
CA MET A 463 2.81 8.70 -15.95
C MET A 463 3.27 8.99 -17.40
N VAL A 464 2.36 9.49 -18.24
CA VAL A 464 2.67 9.83 -19.63
C VAL A 464 3.75 10.91 -19.70
N MET A 465 3.62 11.95 -18.85
CA MET A 465 4.58 13.05 -18.79
C MET A 465 5.97 12.58 -18.35
N ALA A 466 6.06 11.88 -17.21
CA ALA A 466 7.33 11.42 -16.67
C ALA A 466 8.08 10.48 -17.65
N TRP A 467 7.38 9.54 -18.24
CA TRP A 467 7.99 8.63 -19.20
C TRP A 467 8.33 9.30 -20.54
N SER A 468 7.55 10.30 -20.98
CA SER A 468 7.90 11.08 -22.17
C SER A 468 9.22 11.82 -21.99
N HIS A 469 9.45 12.46 -20.84
CA HIS A 469 10.72 13.07 -20.49
C HIS A 469 11.87 12.04 -20.46
N ILE A 470 11.66 10.85 -19.90
CA ILE A 470 12.67 9.79 -19.88
C ILE A 470 13.04 9.31 -21.28
N TYR A 471 12.07 9.12 -22.15
CA TYR A 471 12.38 8.70 -23.53
C TYR A 471 13.07 9.79 -24.33
N LEU A 472 12.70 11.05 -24.14
CA LEU A 472 13.46 12.18 -24.70
C LEU A 472 14.91 12.21 -24.18
N ALA A 473 15.09 12.04 -22.86
CA ALA A 473 16.41 11.99 -22.26
C ALA A 473 17.28 10.90 -22.86
N ARG A 474 16.74 9.69 -23.03
CA ARG A 474 17.45 8.56 -23.64
C ARG A 474 17.82 8.83 -25.09
N ILE A 475 16.91 9.40 -25.88
CA ILE A 475 17.19 9.74 -27.27
C ILE A 475 18.31 10.80 -27.34
N TYR A 476 18.28 11.83 -26.49
CA TYR A 476 19.33 12.84 -26.43
C TYR A 476 20.66 12.26 -25.96
N ASP A 477 20.66 11.30 -25.03
CA ASP A 477 21.89 10.62 -24.58
C ASP A 477 22.50 9.78 -25.69
N ASP A 478 21.68 9.02 -26.43
CA ASP A 478 22.10 8.23 -27.59
C ASP A 478 22.66 9.11 -28.74
N GLU A 479 22.14 10.33 -28.88
CA GLU A 479 22.64 11.35 -29.83
C GLU A 479 23.89 12.09 -29.31
N GLY A 480 24.34 11.83 -28.07
CA GLY A 480 25.47 12.50 -27.43
C GLY A 480 25.16 13.91 -26.91
N GLN A 481 23.90 14.30 -26.87
CA GLN A 481 23.43 15.63 -26.40
C GLN A 481 23.23 15.61 -24.88
N GLN A 482 24.30 15.41 -24.12
CA GLN A 482 24.27 15.13 -22.68
C GLN A 482 23.58 16.20 -21.84
N ASP A 483 23.68 17.48 -22.19
CA ASP A 483 23.05 18.57 -21.43
C ASP A 483 21.53 18.55 -21.58
N LEU A 484 21.03 18.23 -22.78
CA LEU A 484 19.61 18.04 -23.02
C LEU A 484 19.09 16.78 -22.32
N ALA A 485 19.86 15.69 -22.38
CA ALA A 485 19.51 14.46 -21.67
C ALA A 485 19.37 14.68 -20.17
N LYS A 486 20.32 15.38 -19.54
CA LYS A 486 20.24 15.75 -18.11
C LYS A 486 19.02 16.59 -17.80
N THR A 487 18.73 17.58 -18.64
CA THR A 487 17.57 18.46 -18.46
C THR A 487 16.26 17.65 -18.48
N GLU A 488 16.13 16.72 -19.41
CA GLU A 488 14.95 15.89 -19.52
C GLU A 488 14.82 14.88 -18.36
N TYR A 489 15.92 14.26 -17.89
CA TYR A 489 15.88 13.42 -16.69
C TYR A 489 15.49 14.23 -15.44
N GLN A 490 15.98 15.45 -15.28
CA GLN A 490 15.59 16.34 -14.19
C GLN A 490 14.11 16.73 -14.29
N ALA A 491 13.63 17.00 -15.49
CA ALA A 491 12.21 17.28 -15.73
C ALA A 491 11.33 16.08 -15.37
N ALA A 492 11.76 14.84 -15.69
CA ALA A 492 11.05 13.62 -15.28
C ALA A 492 10.94 13.51 -13.75
N LEU A 493 12.00 13.85 -13.00
CA LEU A 493 11.99 13.87 -11.53
C LEU A 493 11.07 14.96 -10.95
N ALA A 494 10.89 16.07 -11.67
CA ALA A 494 10.05 17.18 -11.24
C ALA A 494 8.54 16.94 -11.48
N VAL A 495 8.17 15.88 -12.22
CA VAL A 495 6.76 15.55 -12.48
C VAL A 495 6.09 15.11 -11.17
N GLN A 496 5.19 15.95 -10.68
CA GLN A 496 4.41 15.62 -9.49
C GLN A 496 3.45 14.45 -9.77
N GLY A 497 3.49 13.43 -8.91
CA GLY A 497 2.67 12.23 -9.10
C GLY A 497 3.17 11.27 -10.18
N GLY A 498 4.36 11.49 -10.72
CA GLY A 498 5.02 10.54 -11.64
C GLY A 498 5.29 9.20 -10.94
N PRO A 499 5.19 8.07 -11.68
CA PRO A 499 5.40 6.74 -11.12
C PRO A 499 6.86 6.58 -10.64
N GLU A 500 7.03 5.84 -9.55
CA GLU A 500 8.35 5.61 -8.94
C GLU A 500 9.35 4.96 -9.92
N GLN A 501 8.88 4.07 -10.81
CA GLN A 501 9.73 3.47 -11.85
C GLN A 501 10.30 4.53 -12.81
N ALA A 502 9.53 5.58 -13.10
CA ALA A 502 10.00 6.70 -13.90
C ALA A 502 11.06 7.51 -13.15
N ARG A 503 10.84 7.78 -11.86
CA ARG A 503 11.80 8.44 -10.99
C ARG A 503 13.14 7.69 -10.95
N GLN A 504 13.09 6.39 -10.67
CA GLN A 504 14.28 5.54 -10.64
C GLN A 504 14.99 5.46 -12.01
N ALA A 505 14.23 5.44 -13.11
CA ALA A 505 14.80 5.47 -14.44
C ALA A 505 15.53 6.78 -14.72
N ALA A 506 14.98 7.91 -14.27
CA ALA A 506 15.60 9.23 -14.37
C ALA A 506 16.86 9.34 -13.50
N GLU A 507 16.82 8.86 -12.26
CA GLU A 507 17.98 8.83 -11.36
C GLU A 507 19.12 7.97 -11.92
N ARG A 508 18.82 6.77 -12.45
CA ARG A 508 19.80 5.94 -13.13
C ARG A 508 20.39 6.65 -14.34
N GLY A 509 19.57 7.32 -15.16
CA GLY A 509 20.04 8.11 -16.28
C GLY A 509 21.01 9.21 -15.83
N LEU A 510 20.66 9.96 -14.79
CA LEU A 510 21.50 11.02 -14.24
C LEU A 510 22.83 10.49 -13.65
N SER A 511 22.82 9.31 -13.03
CA SER A 511 24.02 8.72 -12.44
C SER A 511 25.10 8.37 -13.49
N THR A 512 24.71 8.13 -14.74
CA THR A 512 25.67 7.86 -15.83
C THR A 512 26.52 9.09 -16.19
N PHE A 513 26.06 10.29 -15.87
CA PHE A 513 26.78 11.54 -16.14
C PHE A 513 27.72 11.97 -14.98
N GLY A 514 27.61 11.34 -13.79
CA GLY A 514 28.44 11.65 -12.61
C GLY A 514 29.69 10.77 -12.43
N GLY A 515 29.77 9.63 -13.13
CA GLY A 515 30.89 8.70 -13.09
C GLY A 515 31.57 8.64 -14.45
N GLY A 516 32.87 8.97 -14.50
CA GLY A 516 33.65 8.86 -15.74
C GLY A 516 33.46 7.48 -16.38
N ARG A 517 33.08 7.44 -17.64
CA ARG A 517 32.98 6.20 -18.44
C ARG A 517 34.26 5.40 -18.31
N PRO A 518 34.21 4.09 -18.00
CA PRO A 518 35.32 3.22 -18.34
C PRO A 518 35.44 3.20 -19.87
N THR A 519 36.55 3.70 -20.37
CA THR A 519 36.96 3.56 -21.77
C THR A 519 37.25 2.08 -22.02
N GLU A 520 36.30 1.33 -22.53
CA GLU A 520 36.60 0.08 -23.25
C GLU A 520 35.85 0.08 -24.57
N ARG A 521 36.63 0.38 -25.63
CA ARG A 521 36.48 -0.16 -26.98
C ARG A 521 37.60 -1.19 -27.15
N PRO A 522 37.50 -2.20 -27.92
CA PRO A 522 37.14 -2.17 -29.34
C PRO A 522 35.85 -2.85 -29.74
#